data_5c30ffce4f02dc1a3a2a1aa5eb0de8fd
#
_entry.id   5c30ffce4f02dc1a3a2a1aa5eb0de8fd
#
_cell.length_a   1.000
_cell.length_b   1.000
_cell.length_c   1.000
_cell.angle_alpha   90.00
_cell.angle_beta   90.00
_cell.angle_gamma   90.00
#
_symmetry.space_group_name_H-M   'P 1'
#
loop_
_entity.id
_entity.type
_entity.pdbx_description
1 polymer ?
#
loop_
_entity_poly.entity_id
_entity_poly.type
_entity_poly.pdbx_seq_one_letter_code
_entity_poly.pdbx_strand_id
1 'polypeptide(L)'
;MQINRVSDIHFLFEYKKNDYLIIPDKSYFHVFQIEDEKLLTCKDIEKQLFDCGVSAENVAKDNSDFKFFKKLKPIRINISKKEYAKSYLNSALKFRGTVLYLSDNAKQDVITALIATEPISIYSELLESSIDAINKSLLSLSPDKFEQLIAWYFRKIGADSAKVLPKNPYQKREFEDADVEAVFENLKLKVVVQAKFYNGKADLNWACEQIKRYDNLQNDEFDYTCVRWVITTASIAEYNKDYLDDNIRIIDGAEFAQMLLDAGIKDIDSAF
;
A
#
# COMPACT_ATOMS: atom_id res chain seq x y z
N MET A 1 -41.81 -3.18 -25.98
CA MET A 1 -40.42 -3.68 -26.04
C MET A 1 -40.45 -5.07 -25.42
N GLN A 2 -40.47 -6.12 -26.24
CA GLN A 2 -40.41 -7.50 -25.73
C GLN A 2 -38.97 -7.77 -25.27
N ILE A 3 -38.75 -7.82 -23.96
CA ILE A 3 -37.49 -8.27 -23.41
C ILE A 3 -37.41 -9.77 -23.66
N ASN A 4 -36.39 -10.23 -24.37
CA ASN A 4 -36.14 -11.64 -24.61
C ASN A 4 -35.69 -12.30 -23.30
N ARG A 5 -36.65 -12.67 -22.44
CA ARG A 5 -36.44 -13.29 -21.12
C ARG A 5 -35.80 -14.68 -21.17
N VAL A 6 -35.72 -15.29 -22.37
CA VAL A 6 -35.09 -16.62 -22.54
C VAL A 6 -33.58 -16.59 -22.35
N SER A 7 -32.92 -15.44 -22.58
CA SER A 7 -31.47 -15.31 -22.40
C SER A 7 -31.02 -15.33 -20.92
N ASP A 8 -31.87 -14.87 -20.00
CA ASP A 8 -31.49 -14.71 -18.60
C ASP A 8 -31.43 -16.06 -17.86
N ILE A 9 -32.20 -17.05 -18.30
CA ILE A 9 -32.18 -18.41 -17.71
C ILE A 9 -30.90 -19.16 -18.13
N HIS A 10 -30.37 -18.87 -19.31
CA HIS A 10 -29.17 -19.55 -19.82
C HIS A 10 -27.98 -19.42 -18.89
N PHE A 11 -27.77 -18.26 -18.28
CA PHE A 11 -26.67 -18.01 -17.36
C PHE A 11 -26.70 -18.90 -16.12
N LEU A 12 -27.90 -19.27 -15.61
CA LEU A 12 -28.01 -20.16 -14.46
C LEU A 12 -27.48 -21.57 -14.75
N PHE A 13 -27.49 -22.00 -16.00
CA PHE A 13 -26.95 -23.29 -16.44
C PHE A 13 -25.42 -23.25 -16.63
N GLU A 14 -24.86 -22.09 -16.90
CA GLU A 14 -23.43 -21.94 -17.15
C GLU A 14 -22.60 -21.90 -15.87
N TYR A 15 -23.21 -21.51 -14.73
CA TYR A 15 -22.51 -21.40 -13.45
C TYR A 15 -22.08 -22.75 -12.91
N LYS A 16 -20.77 -22.88 -12.61
CA LYS A 16 -20.15 -24.08 -12.08
C LYS A 16 -19.97 -23.99 -10.56
N LYS A 17 -19.81 -25.15 -9.94
CA LYS A 17 -19.41 -25.23 -8.55
C LYS A 17 -18.11 -24.46 -8.32
N ASN A 18 -18.05 -23.70 -7.25
CA ASN A 18 -16.96 -22.80 -6.85
C ASN A 18 -16.86 -21.48 -7.64
N ASP A 19 -17.73 -21.22 -8.61
CA ASP A 19 -17.82 -19.89 -9.19
C ASP A 19 -18.27 -18.87 -8.13
N TYR A 20 -17.78 -17.65 -8.25
CA TYR A 20 -18.17 -16.56 -7.37
C TYR A 20 -19.22 -15.68 -8.02
N LEU A 21 -20.23 -15.33 -7.23
CA LEU A 21 -21.29 -14.42 -7.64
C LEU A 21 -21.25 -13.17 -6.78
N ILE A 22 -21.14 -12.01 -7.43
CA ILE A 22 -21.15 -10.71 -6.77
C ILE A 22 -22.51 -10.07 -7.01
N ILE A 23 -23.25 -9.83 -5.94
CA ILE A 23 -24.60 -9.26 -5.97
C ILE A 23 -24.55 -7.84 -5.43
N PRO A 24 -24.78 -6.82 -6.28
CA PRO A 24 -24.86 -5.44 -5.84
C PRO A 24 -26.20 -5.18 -5.13
N ASP A 25 -26.16 -4.49 -4.02
CA ASP A 25 -27.28 -3.83 -3.37
C ASP A 25 -27.02 -2.30 -3.36
N LYS A 26 -27.92 -1.46 -2.86
CA LYS A 26 -27.84 0.03 -2.90
C LYS A 26 -26.44 0.56 -2.57
N SER A 27 -26.02 0.47 -1.33
CA SER A 27 -24.73 0.97 -0.83
C SER A 27 -23.72 -0.14 -0.57
N TYR A 28 -24.13 -1.39 -0.76
CA TYR A 28 -23.36 -2.57 -0.43
C TYR A 28 -23.23 -3.50 -1.65
N PHE A 29 -22.38 -4.48 -1.53
CA PHE A 29 -22.36 -5.66 -2.38
C PHE A 29 -22.10 -6.90 -1.51
N HIS A 30 -22.44 -8.05 -2.07
CA HIS A 30 -22.33 -9.33 -1.40
C HIS A 30 -21.58 -10.30 -2.29
N VAL A 31 -20.74 -11.13 -1.71
CA VAL A 31 -19.98 -12.16 -2.44
C VAL A 31 -20.43 -13.52 -1.95
N PHE A 32 -20.87 -14.31 -2.88
CA PHE A 32 -21.29 -15.70 -2.68
C PHE A 32 -20.46 -16.63 -3.55
N GLN A 33 -20.43 -17.89 -3.16
CA GLN A 33 -19.86 -18.97 -3.95
C GLN A 33 -20.96 -19.97 -4.33
N ILE A 34 -20.94 -20.46 -5.54
CA ILE A 34 -21.84 -21.52 -6.01
C ILE A 34 -21.46 -22.80 -5.30
N GLU A 35 -22.38 -23.36 -4.52
CA GLU A 35 -22.15 -24.56 -3.73
C GLU A 35 -22.36 -25.84 -4.52
N ASP A 36 -23.33 -25.82 -5.45
CA ASP A 36 -23.70 -26.96 -6.25
C ASP A 36 -24.10 -26.50 -7.67
N GLU A 37 -23.80 -27.35 -8.67
CA GLU A 37 -24.22 -27.12 -10.06
C GLU A 37 -25.69 -27.42 -10.29
N LYS A 38 -26.33 -28.18 -9.37
CA LYS A 38 -27.73 -28.55 -9.47
C LYS A 38 -28.61 -27.29 -9.51
N LEU A 39 -29.52 -27.27 -10.48
CA LEU A 39 -30.62 -26.33 -10.51
C LEU A 39 -31.75 -26.87 -9.62
N LEU A 40 -32.20 -26.04 -8.70
CA LEU A 40 -33.31 -26.34 -7.80
C LEU A 40 -34.59 -25.70 -8.38
N THR A 41 -35.71 -26.35 -8.19
CA THR A 41 -37.05 -25.84 -8.47
C THR A 41 -37.74 -25.37 -7.20
N CYS A 42 -38.92 -24.74 -7.34
CA CYS A 42 -39.72 -24.32 -6.19
C CYS A 42 -40.05 -25.54 -5.25
N LYS A 43 -40.22 -26.72 -5.80
CA LYS A 43 -40.50 -27.95 -5.01
C LYS A 43 -39.28 -28.36 -4.17
N ASP A 44 -38.10 -28.21 -4.71
CA ASP A 44 -36.85 -28.59 -4.02
C ASP A 44 -36.56 -27.68 -2.81
N ILE A 45 -37.06 -26.43 -2.81
CA ILE A 45 -36.81 -25.41 -1.79
C ILE A 45 -38.08 -24.94 -1.06
N GLU A 46 -39.17 -25.73 -1.13
CA GLU A 46 -40.48 -25.37 -0.56
C GLU A 46 -40.38 -24.98 0.92
N LYS A 47 -39.64 -25.77 1.71
CA LYS A 47 -39.43 -25.49 3.13
C LYS A 47 -38.72 -24.16 3.37
N GLN A 48 -37.66 -23.85 2.59
CA GLN A 48 -36.91 -22.61 2.71
C GLN A 48 -37.76 -21.39 2.31
N LEU A 49 -38.62 -21.54 1.28
CA LEU A 49 -39.56 -20.51 0.90
C LEU A 49 -40.59 -20.24 1.99
N PHE A 50 -41.11 -21.31 2.62
CA PHE A 50 -42.06 -21.21 3.73
C PHE A 50 -41.41 -20.51 4.95
N ASP A 51 -40.18 -20.88 5.30
CA ASP A 51 -39.43 -20.25 6.40
C ASP A 51 -39.20 -18.75 6.16
N CYS A 52 -39.14 -18.32 4.89
CA CYS A 52 -39.03 -16.90 4.49
C CYS A 52 -40.39 -16.20 4.32
N GLY A 53 -41.53 -16.87 4.66
CA GLY A 53 -42.89 -16.34 4.50
C GLY A 53 -43.39 -16.26 3.05
N VAL A 54 -42.74 -16.99 2.15
CA VAL A 54 -43.12 -17.05 0.72
C VAL A 54 -43.79 -18.38 0.40
N SER A 55 -45.04 -18.33 -0.10
CA SER A 55 -45.73 -19.54 -0.54
C SER A 55 -45.17 -20.05 -1.87
N ALA A 56 -44.72 -21.31 -1.90
CA ALA A 56 -44.28 -21.98 -3.11
C ALA A 56 -45.37 -22.03 -4.20
N GLU A 57 -46.65 -22.13 -3.80
CA GLU A 57 -47.78 -22.06 -4.73
C GLU A 57 -47.95 -20.69 -5.35
N ASN A 58 -47.71 -19.60 -4.62
CA ASN A 58 -47.76 -18.25 -5.15
C ASN A 58 -46.62 -18.00 -6.14
N VAL A 59 -45.42 -18.50 -5.86
CA VAL A 59 -44.27 -18.43 -6.79
C VAL A 59 -44.55 -19.22 -8.06
N ALA A 60 -45.23 -20.38 -7.95
CA ALA A 60 -45.55 -21.24 -9.09
C ALA A 60 -46.74 -20.73 -9.95
N LYS A 61 -47.73 -20.09 -9.30
CA LYS A 61 -48.95 -19.62 -9.98
C LYS A 61 -48.79 -18.25 -10.63
N ASP A 62 -47.91 -17.43 -10.13
CA ASP A 62 -47.81 -16.00 -10.50
C ASP A 62 -46.87 -15.85 -11.70
N ASN A 63 -46.96 -16.50 -12.80
CA ASN A 63 -46.10 -16.31 -13.96
C ASN A 63 -44.73 -15.68 -13.64
N SER A 64 -44.29 -15.87 -12.42
CA SER A 64 -43.08 -15.31 -11.87
C SER A 64 -41.89 -15.95 -12.59
N ASP A 65 -40.96 -15.13 -12.94
CA ASP A 65 -39.72 -15.55 -13.61
C ASP A 65 -38.84 -16.44 -12.70
N PHE A 66 -39.22 -16.61 -11.44
CA PHE A 66 -38.48 -17.37 -10.42
C PHE A 66 -38.85 -18.87 -10.43
N LYS A 67 -38.43 -19.55 -11.47
CA LYS A 67 -38.68 -20.99 -11.60
C LYS A 67 -37.49 -21.86 -11.15
N PHE A 68 -36.33 -21.28 -11.17
CA PHE A 68 -35.07 -21.99 -10.89
C PHE A 68 -34.22 -21.23 -9.88
N PHE A 69 -33.49 -22.00 -9.06
CA PHE A 69 -32.66 -21.49 -7.98
C PHE A 69 -31.30 -22.18 -7.98
N LYS A 70 -30.30 -21.48 -7.52
CA LYS A 70 -28.96 -22.01 -7.24
C LYS A 70 -28.66 -21.90 -5.75
N LYS A 71 -28.02 -22.92 -5.21
CA LYS A 71 -27.54 -22.89 -3.82
C LYS A 71 -26.26 -22.10 -3.73
N LEU A 72 -26.28 -21.05 -2.91
CA LEU A 72 -25.17 -20.15 -2.68
C LEU A 72 -24.65 -20.24 -1.26
N LYS A 73 -23.34 -20.27 -1.09
CA LYS A 73 -22.66 -20.11 0.18
C LYS A 73 -22.21 -18.66 0.32
N PRO A 74 -22.62 -17.93 1.37
CA PRO A 74 -22.11 -16.59 1.61
C PRO A 74 -20.62 -16.65 1.96
N ILE A 75 -19.81 -15.84 1.30
CA ILE A 75 -18.38 -15.66 1.59
C ILE A 75 -18.21 -14.40 2.43
N ARG A 76 -18.73 -13.27 1.94
CA ARG A 76 -18.77 -12.02 2.69
C ARG A 76 -19.98 -11.20 2.23
N ILE A 77 -20.78 -10.75 3.20
CA ILE A 77 -22.00 -10.00 2.94
C ILE A 77 -21.91 -8.59 3.51
N ASN A 78 -22.76 -7.67 3.02
CA ASN A 78 -22.84 -6.28 3.47
C ASN A 78 -21.50 -5.54 3.35
N ILE A 79 -20.77 -5.75 2.26
CA ILE A 79 -19.52 -5.05 1.99
C ILE A 79 -19.85 -3.65 1.47
N SER A 80 -19.43 -2.61 2.17
CA SER A 80 -19.67 -1.21 1.78
C SER A 80 -18.98 -0.88 0.44
N LYS A 81 -19.75 -0.44 -0.56
CA LYS A 81 -19.19 -0.02 -1.86
C LYS A 81 -18.24 1.16 -1.70
N LYS A 82 -18.59 2.10 -0.81
CA LYS A 82 -17.80 3.31 -0.57
C LYS A 82 -16.42 2.99 0.02
N GLU A 83 -16.35 1.98 0.86
CA GLU A 83 -15.15 1.65 1.64
C GLU A 83 -14.29 0.57 1.01
N TYR A 84 -14.89 -0.34 0.22
CA TYR A 84 -14.21 -1.54 -0.26
C TYR A 84 -14.21 -1.73 -1.77
N ALA A 85 -15.02 -0.96 -2.54
CA ALA A 85 -15.04 -1.10 -3.99
C ALA A 85 -14.07 -0.12 -4.65
N LYS A 86 -12.95 -0.63 -5.16
CA LYS A 86 -12.04 0.12 -6.03
C LYS A 86 -12.69 0.48 -7.36
N SER A 87 -12.01 1.24 -8.20
CA SER A 87 -12.57 1.86 -9.40
C SER A 87 -13.17 0.87 -10.39
N TYR A 88 -12.49 -0.24 -10.68
CA TYR A 88 -12.99 -1.23 -11.65
C TYR A 88 -14.20 -1.99 -11.11
N LEU A 89 -14.15 -2.44 -9.85
CA LEU A 89 -15.28 -3.07 -9.19
C LEU A 89 -16.46 -2.11 -9.07
N ASN A 90 -16.23 -0.88 -8.62
CA ASN A 90 -17.30 0.11 -8.46
C ASN A 90 -17.99 0.43 -9.81
N SER A 91 -17.24 0.45 -10.92
CA SER A 91 -17.80 0.60 -12.27
C SER A 91 -18.63 -0.61 -12.65
N ALA A 92 -18.16 -1.83 -12.38
CA ALA A 92 -18.89 -3.07 -12.65
C ALA A 92 -20.20 -3.16 -11.84
N LEU A 93 -20.18 -2.77 -10.56
CA LEU A 93 -21.35 -2.78 -9.68
C LEU A 93 -22.46 -1.79 -10.07
N LYS A 94 -22.18 -0.83 -10.96
CA LYS A 94 -23.17 0.11 -11.55
C LYS A 94 -23.86 -0.46 -12.78
N PHE A 95 -23.46 -1.62 -13.25
CA PHE A 95 -24.08 -2.28 -14.40
C PHE A 95 -25.57 -2.55 -14.13
N ARG A 96 -26.43 -2.23 -15.12
CA ARG A 96 -27.89 -2.35 -14.99
C ARG A 96 -28.50 -3.55 -15.74
N GLY A 97 -27.65 -4.39 -16.32
CA GLY A 97 -28.08 -5.63 -16.94
C GLY A 97 -28.21 -6.77 -15.92
N THR A 98 -28.66 -7.94 -16.38
CA THR A 98 -28.93 -9.10 -15.52
C THR A 98 -27.63 -9.76 -15.05
N VAL A 99 -26.64 -9.92 -15.93
CA VAL A 99 -25.35 -10.58 -15.65
C VAL A 99 -24.23 -9.84 -16.34
N LEU A 100 -23.11 -9.69 -15.64
CA LEU A 100 -21.87 -9.14 -16.15
C LEU A 100 -20.70 -10.04 -15.74
N TYR A 101 -19.89 -10.47 -16.71
CA TYR A 101 -18.60 -11.10 -16.41
C TYR A 101 -17.58 -10.03 -16.05
N LEU A 102 -16.96 -10.19 -14.89
CA LEU A 102 -15.96 -9.23 -14.41
C LEU A 102 -14.67 -9.31 -15.23
N SER A 103 -14.11 -8.16 -15.56
CA SER A 103 -12.73 -8.05 -16.06
C SER A 103 -11.71 -8.51 -15.00
N ASP A 104 -10.50 -8.84 -15.42
CA ASP A 104 -9.48 -9.31 -14.48
C ASP A 104 -9.13 -8.25 -13.42
N ASN A 105 -9.12 -6.98 -13.80
CA ASN A 105 -8.94 -5.88 -12.83
C ASN A 105 -10.09 -5.82 -11.80
N ALA A 106 -11.34 -5.98 -12.23
CA ALA A 106 -12.47 -6.01 -11.31
C ALA A 106 -12.47 -7.25 -10.43
N LYS A 107 -12.01 -8.41 -10.92
CA LYS A 107 -11.79 -9.60 -10.10
C LYS A 107 -10.75 -9.37 -9.02
N GLN A 108 -9.63 -8.71 -9.38
CA GLN A 108 -8.59 -8.36 -8.41
C GLN A 108 -9.12 -7.40 -7.34
N ASP A 109 -9.96 -6.42 -7.71
CA ASP A 109 -10.62 -5.53 -6.77
C ASP A 109 -11.53 -6.31 -5.78
N VAL A 110 -12.24 -7.34 -6.27
CA VAL A 110 -13.06 -8.23 -5.39
C VAL A 110 -12.17 -8.97 -4.40
N ILE A 111 -11.06 -9.56 -4.86
CA ILE A 111 -10.12 -10.27 -3.99
C ILE A 111 -9.61 -9.32 -2.92
N THR A 112 -9.17 -8.13 -3.30
CA THR A 112 -8.71 -7.10 -2.36
C THR A 112 -9.79 -6.75 -1.34
N ALA A 113 -11.04 -6.55 -1.78
CA ALA A 113 -12.16 -6.27 -0.88
C ALA A 113 -12.47 -7.42 0.08
N LEU A 114 -12.24 -8.67 -0.33
CA LEU A 114 -12.48 -9.85 0.51
C LEU A 114 -11.44 -10.03 1.61
N ILE A 115 -10.18 -9.71 1.36
CA ILE A 115 -9.07 -9.86 2.32
C ILE A 115 -8.89 -8.63 3.21
N ALA A 116 -9.39 -7.45 2.79
CA ALA A 116 -9.25 -6.22 3.54
C ALA A 116 -9.97 -6.31 4.90
N THR A 117 -9.24 -6.06 5.97
CA THR A 117 -9.75 -5.96 7.34
C THR A 117 -10.25 -4.56 7.68
N GLU A 118 -9.71 -3.54 6.98
CA GLU A 118 -10.05 -2.13 7.14
C GLU A 118 -10.50 -1.53 5.80
N PRO A 119 -11.22 -0.39 5.82
CA PRO A 119 -11.61 0.32 4.60
C PRO A 119 -10.43 0.61 3.67
N ILE A 120 -10.62 0.36 2.38
CA ILE A 120 -9.60 0.59 1.37
C ILE A 120 -9.56 2.09 1.04
N SER A 121 -8.45 2.73 1.35
CA SER A 121 -8.23 4.13 1.02
C SER A 121 -7.55 4.26 -0.36
N ILE A 122 -8.21 4.94 -1.30
CA ILE A 122 -7.61 5.29 -2.61
C ILE A 122 -6.35 6.16 -2.39
N TYR A 123 -6.36 6.99 -1.36
CA TYR A 123 -5.21 7.83 -1.01
C TYR A 123 -4.01 6.98 -0.59
N SER A 124 -4.21 5.95 0.24
CA SER A 124 -3.11 5.05 0.67
C SER A 124 -2.46 4.35 -0.51
N GLU A 125 -3.24 3.89 -1.50
CA GLU A 125 -2.70 3.25 -2.69
C GLU A 125 -1.89 4.19 -3.58
N LEU A 126 -2.36 5.42 -3.73
CA LEU A 126 -1.63 6.46 -4.46
C LEU A 126 -0.35 6.84 -3.72
N LEU A 127 -0.40 6.91 -2.39
CA LEU A 127 0.75 7.19 -1.56
C LEU A 127 1.80 6.07 -1.69
N GLU A 128 1.40 4.81 -1.51
CA GLU A 128 2.29 3.65 -1.68
C GLU A 128 2.93 3.61 -3.07
N SER A 129 2.13 3.82 -4.13
CA SER A 129 2.65 3.85 -5.50
C SER A 129 3.62 5.02 -5.73
N SER A 130 3.42 6.15 -5.06
CA SER A 130 4.30 7.31 -5.12
C SER A 130 5.62 7.05 -4.38
N ILE A 131 5.55 6.44 -3.20
CA ILE A 131 6.74 6.01 -2.43
C ILE A 131 7.55 5.02 -3.25
N ASP A 132 6.92 4.02 -3.87
CA ASP A 132 7.58 3.05 -4.72
C ASP A 132 8.26 3.70 -5.94
N ALA A 133 7.60 4.66 -6.58
CA ALA A 133 8.17 5.39 -7.71
C ALA A 133 9.41 6.20 -7.31
N ILE A 134 9.35 6.90 -6.17
CA ILE A 134 10.47 7.66 -5.64
C ILE A 134 11.60 6.71 -5.24
N ASN A 135 11.30 5.63 -4.52
CA ASN A 135 12.31 4.66 -4.11
C ASN A 135 13.05 4.03 -5.30
N LYS A 136 12.33 3.71 -6.39
CA LYS A 136 12.96 3.28 -7.65
C LYS A 136 13.85 4.36 -8.25
N SER A 137 13.44 5.62 -8.17
CA SER A 137 14.24 6.74 -8.65
C SER A 137 15.51 6.94 -7.80
N LEU A 138 15.45 6.73 -6.48
CA LEU A 138 16.62 6.74 -5.61
C LEU A 138 17.68 5.74 -6.06
N LEU A 139 17.26 4.52 -6.45
CA LEU A 139 18.17 3.47 -6.94
C LEU A 139 18.85 3.80 -8.27
N SER A 140 18.36 4.79 -9.01
CA SER A 140 18.99 5.27 -10.27
C SER A 140 20.05 6.36 -10.06
N LEU A 141 20.19 6.89 -8.84
CA LEU A 141 21.18 7.90 -8.51
C LEU A 141 22.61 7.32 -8.44
N SER A 142 23.60 8.18 -8.48
CA SER A 142 24.96 7.84 -8.03
C SER A 142 25.08 8.07 -6.50
N PRO A 143 26.06 7.45 -5.83
CA PRO A 143 26.32 7.72 -4.41
C PRO A 143 26.46 9.21 -4.09
N ASP A 144 27.21 9.95 -4.89
CA ASP A 144 27.43 11.41 -4.70
C ASP A 144 26.10 12.21 -4.83
N LYS A 145 25.25 11.84 -5.79
CA LYS A 145 23.93 12.44 -5.93
C LYS A 145 23.01 12.11 -4.77
N PHE A 146 23.11 10.90 -4.23
CA PHE A 146 22.34 10.51 -3.06
C PHE A 146 22.71 11.34 -1.82
N GLU A 147 24.02 11.57 -1.58
CA GLU A 147 24.49 12.48 -0.52
C GLU A 147 23.99 13.91 -0.72
N GLN A 148 24.03 14.43 -1.96
CA GLN A 148 23.48 15.76 -2.29
C GLN A 148 21.98 15.85 -2.06
N LEU A 149 21.22 14.81 -2.40
CA LEU A 149 19.79 14.74 -2.15
C LEU A 149 19.47 14.77 -0.65
N ILE A 150 20.23 14.06 0.17
CA ILE A 150 20.09 14.09 1.63
C ILE A 150 20.35 15.51 2.15
N ALA A 151 21.42 16.18 1.71
CA ALA A 151 21.69 17.55 2.11
C ALA A 151 20.58 18.51 1.65
N TRP A 152 20.06 18.33 0.45
CA TRP A 152 18.93 19.11 -0.06
C TRP A 152 17.65 18.87 0.73
N TYR A 153 17.35 17.62 1.14
CA TYR A 153 16.22 17.29 2.02
C TYR A 153 16.29 18.12 3.32
N PHE A 154 17.43 18.13 4.00
CA PHE A 154 17.58 18.90 5.24
C PHE A 154 17.35 20.39 5.05
N ARG A 155 17.84 20.96 3.95
CA ARG A 155 17.53 22.37 3.60
C ARG A 155 16.04 22.60 3.39
N LYS A 156 15.34 21.66 2.77
CA LYS A 156 13.89 21.75 2.54
C LYS A 156 13.07 21.69 3.83
N ILE A 157 13.52 20.93 4.81
CA ILE A 157 12.83 20.86 6.11
C ILE A 157 13.28 21.96 7.09
N GLY A 158 14.10 22.92 6.65
CA GLY A 158 14.40 24.12 7.41
C GLY A 158 15.73 24.10 8.15
N ALA A 159 16.69 23.26 7.76
CA ALA A 159 18.05 23.39 8.26
C ALA A 159 18.68 24.73 7.78
N ASP A 160 19.29 25.47 8.70
CA ASP A 160 20.00 26.71 8.41
C ASP A 160 21.23 26.45 7.53
N SER A 161 21.87 25.29 7.73
CA SER A 161 22.96 24.80 6.90
C SER A 161 22.86 23.30 6.69
N ALA A 162 23.05 22.84 5.46
CA ALA A 162 23.20 21.42 5.15
C ALA A 162 24.21 21.25 4.02
N LYS A 163 25.25 20.46 4.25
CA LYS A 163 26.39 20.29 3.34
C LYS A 163 26.81 18.82 3.26
N VAL A 164 27.28 18.42 2.09
CA VAL A 164 28.03 17.17 1.91
C VAL A 164 29.44 17.38 2.44
N LEU A 165 29.93 16.48 3.25
CA LEU A 165 31.25 16.57 3.86
C LEU A 165 32.33 16.10 2.87
N PRO A 166 33.53 16.72 2.89
CA PRO A 166 34.59 16.33 1.97
C PRO A 166 35.12 14.92 2.26
N LYS A 167 35.31 14.15 1.21
CA LYS A 167 35.87 12.78 1.27
C LYS A 167 37.41 12.79 1.40
N ASN A 168 37.97 13.71 2.19
CA ASN A 168 39.43 13.85 2.27
C ASN A 168 40.04 12.84 3.26
N PRO A 169 40.82 11.85 2.78
CA PRO A 169 41.40 10.80 3.64
C PRO A 169 42.39 11.34 4.68
N TYR A 170 42.96 12.56 4.48
CA TYR A 170 43.89 13.15 5.42
C TYR A 170 43.27 13.87 6.63
N GLN A 171 41.95 14.05 6.65
CA GLN A 171 41.22 14.71 7.73
C GLN A 171 40.32 13.77 8.52
N LYS A 172 40.06 12.57 8.02
CA LYS A 172 39.27 11.55 8.71
C LYS A 172 40.20 10.70 9.56
N ARG A 173 39.88 10.57 10.86
CA ARG A 173 40.52 9.54 11.70
C ARG A 173 40.12 8.18 11.15
N GLU A 174 41.03 7.20 11.22
CA GLU A 174 40.72 5.81 10.86
C GLU A 174 39.42 5.38 11.59
N PHE A 175 38.41 4.95 10.82
CA PHE A 175 37.11 4.47 11.30
C PHE A 175 36.03 5.50 11.67
N GLU A 176 36.26 6.83 11.47
CA GLU A 176 35.20 7.83 11.63
C GLU A 176 34.71 8.28 10.26
N ASP A 177 33.38 8.23 9.99
CA ASP A 177 32.83 8.65 8.72
C ASP A 177 31.43 9.24 8.86
N ALA A 178 31.22 10.40 8.24
CA ALA A 178 29.92 11.01 7.99
C ALA A 178 29.97 11.65 6.60
N ASP A 179 28.86 11.56 5.88
CA ASP A 179 28.77 12.05 4.49
C ASP A 179 28.03 13.38 4.41
N VAL A 180 27.07 13.64 5.31
CA VAL A 180 26.28 14.88 5.32
C VAL A 180 26.17 15.41 6.76
N GLU A 181 26.25 16.73 6.87
CA GLU A 181 25.99 17.47 8.13
C GLU A 181 24.89 18.49 7.90
N ALA A 182 23.89 18.53 8.76
CA ALA A 182 22.84 19.54 8.78
C ALA A 182 22.75 20.21 10.16
N VAL A 183 22.55 21.52 10.18
CA VAL A 183 22.50 22.34 11.40
C VAL A 183 21.17 23.09 11.44
N PHE A 184 20.51 23.02 12.58
CA PHE A 184 19.32 23.79 12.93
C PHE A 184 19.67 24.71 14.10
N GLU A 185 20.05 25.95 13.80
CA GLU A 185 20.61 26.89 14.79
C GLU A 185 19.62 27.21 15.92
N ASN A 186 18.37 27.48 15.55
CA ASN A 186 17.31 27.79 16.49
C ASN A 186 16.99 26.64 17.46
N LEU A 187 17.20 25.39 17.05
CA LEU A 187 16.97 24.20 17.85
C LEU A 187 18.22 23.74 18.59
N LYS A 188 19.38 24.35 18.35
CA LYS A 188 20.69 23.88 18.79
C LYS A 188 20.86 22.38 18.47
N LEU A 189 20.47 22.00 17.25
CA LEU A 189 20.48 20.63 16.78
C LEU A 189 21.43 20.49 15.59
N LYS A 190 22.31 19.49 15.66
CA LYS A 190 23.17 19.06 14.57
C LYS A 190 22.80 17.62 14.19
N VAL A 191 22.50 17.37 12.93
CA VAL A 191 22.26 16.03 12.40
C VAL A 191 23.45 15.65 11.53
N VAL A 192 24.12 14.55 11.88
CA VAL A 192 25.17 13.96 11.06
C VAL A 192 24.65 12.67 10.42
N VAL A 193 24.95 12.48 9.14
CA VAL A 193 24.38 11.38 8.35
C VAL A 193 25.50 10.60 7.68
N GLN A 194 25.43 9.28 7.83
CA GLN A 194 26.15 8.33 6.98
C GLN A 194 25.20 7.85 5.88
N ALA A 195 25.53 8.10 4.65
CA ALA A 195 24.77 7.66 3.48
C ALA A 195 25.31 6.32 2.96
N LYS A 196 24.45 5.37 2.74
CA LYS A 196 24.81 4.06 2.17
C LYS A 196 23.97 3.76 0.94
N PHE A 197 24.61 3.76 -0.19
CA PHE A 197 24.00 3.45 -1.47
C PHE A 197 24.14 1.97 -1.79
N TYR A 198 23.07 1.20 -1.61
CA TYR A 198 23.02 -0.24 -1.88
C TYR A 198 21.83 -0.63 -2.74
N ASN A 199 22.00 -1.68 -3.51
CA ASN A 199 20.93 -2.32 -4.28
C ASN A 199 20.57 -3.66 -3.60
N GLY A 200 19.36 -3.75 -3.00
CA GLY A 200 18.90 -4.92 -2.27
C GLY A 200 18.95 -4.78 -0.75
N LYS A 201 19.24 -5.85 -0.02
CA LYS A 201 19.34 -5.84 1.44
C LYS A 201 20.71 -5.37 1.88
N ALA A 202 20.79 -4.49 2.86
CA ALA A 202 22.03 -3.95 3.39
C ALA A 202 22.30 -4.43 4.83
N ASP A 203 23.56 -4.76 5.12
CA ASP A 203 24.06 -4.82 6.48
C ASP A 203 24.68 -3.47 6.84
N LEU A 204 24.08 -2.79 7.80
CA LEU A 204 24.43 -1.43 8.20
C LEU A 204 25.30 -1.37 9.48
N ASN A 205 25.70 -2.51 10.03
CA ASN A 205 26.51 -2.56 11.27
C ASN A 205 27.74 -1.67 11.16
N TRP A 206 28.48 -1.81 10.07
CA TRP A 206 29.68 -0.99 9.86
C TRP A 206 29.38 0.51 9.75
N ALA A 207 28.29 0.88 9.07
CA ALA A 207 27.88 2.29 8.96
C ALA A 207 27.51 2.89 10.31
N CYS A 208 26.81 2.13 11.16
CA CYS A 208 26.49 2.54 12.52
C CYS A 208 27.74 2.72 13.37
N GLU A 209 28.71 1.79 13.28
CA GLU A 209 29.98 1.93 13.98
C GLU A 209 30.80 3.14 13.52
N GLN A 210 30.82 3.44 12.22
CA GLN A 210 31.50 4.61 11.68
C GLN A 210 30.92 5.91 12.19
N ILE A 211 29.59 6.08 12.11
CA ILE A 211 28.93 7.31 12.53
C ILE A 211 28.92 7.48 14.05
N LYS A 212 28.93 6.40 14.80
CA LYS A 212 29.04 6.41 16.27
C LYS A 212 30.34 7.05 16.73
N ARG A 213 31.44 6.74 16.03
CA ARG A 213 32.77 7.25 16.32
C ARG A 213 33.03 8.65 15.77
N TYR A 214 32.16 9.11 14.85
CA TYR A 214 32.29 10.46 14.27
C TYR A 214 32.05 11.52 15.36
N ASP A 215 33.12 12.15 15.78
CA ASP A 215 33.14 13.17 16.81
C ASP A 215 33.71 14.48 16.26
N ASN A 216 32.87 15.24 15.55
CA ASN A 216 33.21 16.58 15.09
C ASN A 216 32.84 17.67 16.11
N LEU A 217 32.47 17.25 17.33
CA LEU A 217 31.96 18.14 18.38
C LEU A 217 33.08 18.86 19.15
N GLN A 218 34.34 18.42 19.02
CA GLN A 218 35.46 18.94 19.81
C GLN A 218 35.83 20.41 19.51
N ASN A 219 35.27 21.03 18.46
CA ASN A 219 35.58 22.40 18.07
C ASN A 219 34.35 23.32 17.98
N ASP A 220 33.16 22.89 18.36
CA ASP A 220 31.98 23.75 18.33
C ASP A 220 31.95 24.64 19.61
N GLU A 221 32.10 25.94 19.46
CA GLU A 221 31.90 26.98 20.50
C GLU A 221 30.42 26.99 21.00
N PHE A 222 29.54 26.22 20.36
CA PHE A 222 28.12 26.16 20.66
C PHE A 222 27.74 24.76 21.15
N ASP A 223 26.91 24.72 22.17
CA ASP A 223 26.38 23.48 22.78
C ASP A 223 25.24 22.91 21.92
N TYR A 224 25.58 22.20 20.82
CA TYR A 224 24.60 21.55 19.95
C TYR A 224 24.32 20.12 20.43
N THR A 225 23.04 19.75 20.44
CA THR A 225 22.66 18.35 20.52
C THR A 225 22.96 17.65 19.18
N CYS A 226 23.78 16.62 19.19
CA CYS A 226 24.14 15.88 17.98
C CYS A 226 23.27 14.61 17.87
N VAL A 227 22.59 14.46 16.72
CA VAL A 227 21.81 13.29 16.35
C VAL A 227 22.47 12.61 15.15
N ARG A 228 22.53 11.28 15.20
CA ARG A 228 23.19 10.47 14.18
C ARG A 228 22.19 9.68 13.37
N TRP A 229 22.30 9.79 12.05
CA TRP A 229 21.42 9.06 11.13
C TRP A 229 22.24 8.22 10.16
N VAL A 230 21.74 7.03 9.86
CA VAL A 230 22.20 6.20 8.74
C VAL A 230 21.06 6.12 7.74
N ILE A 231 21.27 6.65 6.54
CA ILE A 231 20.26 6.62 5.47
C ILE A 231 20.75 5.71 4.36
N THR A 232 19.92 4.75 3.93
CA THR A 232 20.26 3.84 2.84
C THR A 232 19.19 3.80 1.76
N THR A 233 19.58 3.51 0.51
CA THR A 233 18.65 3.23 -0.60
C THR A 233 18.10 1.81 -0.55
N ALA A 234 18.68 0.92 0.24
CA ALA A 234 18.27 -0.47 0.35
C ALA A 234 17.12 -0.66 1.34
N SER A 235 16.43 -1.80 1.24
CA SER A 235 15.60 -2.28 2.34
C SER A 235 16.48 -2.84 3.46
N ILE A 236 16.15 -2.52 4.70
CA ILE A 236 16.86 -3.04 5.86
C ILE A 236 16.47 -4.51 6.04
N ALA A 237 17.45 -5.40 6.10
CA ALA A 237 17.21 -6.78 6.52
C ALA A 237 16.74 -6.79 7.98
N GLU A 238 15.90 -7.80 8.38
CA GLU A 238 15.50 -7.97 9.79
C GLU A 238 16.70 -7.81 10.70
N TYR A 239 16.69 -6.77 11.56
CA TYR A 239 17.88 -6.09 11.94
C TYR A 239 18.19 -6.20 13.41
N ASN A 240 19.47 -6.24 13.71
CA ASN A 240 19.99 -6.10 15.06
C ASN A 240 19.44 -4.85 15.75
N LYS A 241 18.40 -5.03 16.55
CA LYS A 241 17.82 -4.00 17.42
C LYS A 241 18.79 -3.44 18.44
N ASP A 242 19.98 -4.05 18.56
CA ASP A 242 21.00 -3.71 19.53
C ASP A 242 21.63 -2.32 19.29
N TYR A 243 21.48 -1.76 18.07
CA TYR A 243 21.98 -0.41 17.75
C TYR A 243 20.97 0.73 18.00
N LEU A 244 19.71 0.41 18.32
CA LEU A 244 18.69 1.42 18.62
C LEU A 244 18.95 2.17 19.94
N ASP A 245 19.80 1.63 20.82
CA ASP A 245 20.13 2.25 22.11
C ASP A 245 21.13 3.41 22.02
N ASP A 246 21.80 3.59 20.87
CA ASP A 246 22.92 4.53 20.76
C ASP A 246 22.57 5.88 20.10
N ASN A 247 21.32 6.34 20.11
CA ASN A 247 20.88 7.58 19.46
C ASN A 247 21.14 7.62 17.95
N ILE A 248 21.22 6.45 17.29
CA ILE A 248 21.37 6.33 15.85
C ILE A 248 20.01 5.99 15.23
N ARG A 249 19.52 6.86 14.36
CA ARG A 249 18.31 6.57 13.56
C ARG A 249 18.73 5.93 12.23
N ILE A 250 18.18 4.78 11.94
CA ILE A 250 18.37 4.10 10.65
C ILE A 250 17.12 4.32 9.81
N ILE A 251 17.32 4.75 8.56
CA ILE A 251 16.27 5.10 7.60
C ILE A 251 16.52 4.32 6.33
N ASP A 252 15.58 3.48 5.92
CA ASP A 252 15.66 2.73 4.68
C ASP A 252 15.15 3.54 3.47
N GLY A 253 15.29 2.97 2.27
CA GLY A 253 14.91 3.65 1.04
C GLY A 253 13.43 4.00 0.97
N ALA A 254 12.54 3.15 1.49
CA ALA A 254 11.10 3.41 1.50
C ALA A 254 10.74 4.51 2.51
N GLU A 255 11.31 4.48 3.71
CA GLU A 255 11.13 5.52 4.72
C GLU A 255 11.68 6.85 4.21
N PHE A 256 12.86 6.87 3.57
CA PHE A 256 13.41 8.09 3.02
C PHE A 256 12.56 8.64 1.87
N ALA A 257 12.03 7.78 1.00
CA ALA A 257 11.08 8.18 -0.04
C ALA A 257 9.82 8.83 0.54
N GLN A 258 9.27 8.29 1.64
CA GLN A 258 8.16 8.90 2.37
C GLN A 258 8.55 10.27 2.93
N MET A 259 9.71 10.38 3.55
CA MET A 259 10.21 11.66 4.09
C MET A 259 10.37 12.74 3.02
N LEU A 260 10.81 12.36 1.81
CA LEU A 260 10.89 13.24 0.66
C LEU A 260 9.51 13.76 0.22
N LEU A 261 8.51 12.87 0.17
CA LEU A 261 7.12 13.25 -0.13
C LEU A 261 6.55 14.21 0.92
N ASP A 262 6.74 13.91 2.20
CA ASP A 262 6.26 14.72 3.32
C ASP A 262 6.90 16.12 3.31
N ALA A 263 8.16 16.23 2.89
CA ALA A 263 8.85 17.50 2.66
C ALA A 263 8.35 18.24 1.41
N GLY A 264 7.39 17.70 0.67
CA GLY A 264 6.84 18.29 -0.55
C GLY A 264 7.76 18.21 -1.76
N ILE A 265 8.70 17.28 -1.76
CA ILE A 265 9.62 17.05 -2.87
C ILE A 265 8.91 16.28 -3.96
N LYS A 266 8.64 16.93 -5.08
CA LYS A 266 7.91 16.35 -6.23
C LYS A 266 8.84 15.90 -7.34
N ASP A 267 10.06 16.38 -7.34
CA ASP A 267 11.03 16.17 -8.40
C ASP A 267 12.43 16.07 -7.77
N ILE A 268 13.02 14.89 -7.89
CA ILE A 268 14.36 14.61 -7.35
C ILE A 268 15.44 15.36 -8.15
N ASP A 269 15.23 15.57 -9.46
CA ASP A 269 16.18 16.24 -10.31
C ASP A 269 16.39 17.71 -9.91
N SER A 270 15.41 18.31 -9.22
CA SER A 270 15.55 19.68 -8.68
C SER A 270 16.53 19.80 -7.51
N ALA A 271 17.08 18.70 -7.03
CA ALA A 271 18.09 18.66 -5.97
C ALA A 271 19.52 18.90 -6.51
N PHE A 272 19.72 18.82 -7.84
CA PHE A 272 21.04 18.82 -8.48
C PHE A 272 21.29 20.03 -9.35
#